data_cbcc5b77eda4c0417259132e6dec8cca
#
_entry.id   cbcc5b77eda4c0417259132e6dec8cca
#
_cell.length_a   1.000
_cell.length_b   1.000
_cell.length_c   1.000
_cell.angle_alpha   90.00
_cell.angle_beta   90.00
_cell.angle_gamma   90.00
#
_symmetry.space_group_name_H-M   'P 1'
#
loop_
_entity.id
_entity.type
_entity.pdbx_description
1 polymer ?
#
loop_
_entity_poly.entity_id
_entity_poly.type
_entity_poly.pdbx_seq_one_letter_code
_entity_poly.pdbx_strand_id
1 'polypeptide(L)'
;MNYFSQVIRSQRVKKSLTLINIAGLSVCMAAAFLILLYVWSELSYDSFHDSSRVYRVESRLYEGENLTDNWATTAYGHAPAMSREIAGIEKYVRVTAQDREQVVSYFERKFAEERYCYTEPAFFELFNFPIIRGEKTGQLTRPNTVVLTESAAS
;
A
#
# COMPACT_ATOMS: atom_id res chain seq x y z
N MET A 1 60.57 -3.56 21.06
CA MET A 1 59.48 -4.02 21.99
C MET A 1 58.16 -3.82 21.28
N ASN A 2 57.50 -4.91 20.84
CA ASN A 2 56.41 -4.84 19.84
C ASN A 2 55.10 -4.36 20.47
N TYR A 3 54.68 -3.17 20.13
CA TYR A 3 53.39 -2.59 20.53
C TYR A 3 52.20 -3.53 20.22
N PHE A 4 52.26 -4.31 19.16
CA PHE A 4 51.26 -5.28 18.76
C PHE A 4 51.05 -6.39 19.79
N SER A 5 52.13 -6.90 20.40
CA SER A 5 52.03 -7.94 21.42
C SER A 5 51.49 -7.43 22.76
N GLN A 6 51.71 -6.15 23.08
CA GLN A 6 51.09 -5.53 24.28
C GLN A 6 49.60 -5.29 24.10
N VAL A 7 49.14 -4.91 22.90
CA VAL A 7 47.71 -4.74 22.57
C VAL A 7 47.00 -6.09 22.67
N ILE A 8 47.55 -7.15 22.10
CA ILE A 8 46.93 -8.49 22.15
C ILE A 8 46.88 -9.05 23.58
N ARG A 9 47.90 -8.79 24.37
CA ARG A 9 47.97 -9.24 25.78
C ARG A 9 47.00 -8.46 26.67
N SER A 10 46.81 -7.17 26.43
CA SER A 10 45.81 -6.32 27.08
C SER A 10 44.37 -6.76 26.76
N GLN A 11 44.13 -7.21 25.55
CA GLN A 11 42.84 -7.74 25.09
C GLN A 11 42.45 -9.03 25.81
N ARG A 12 43.40 -9.89 26.20
CA ARG A 12 43.12 -11.12 26.94
C ARG A 12 42.57 -10.87 28.36
N VAL A 13 42.99 -9.77 28.99
CA VAL A 13 42.51 -9.39 30.35
C VAL A 13 41.12 -8.73 30.31
N LYS A 14 40.73 -8.16 29.14
CA LYS A 14 39.42 -7.46 28.97
C LYS A 14 38.45 -8.22 28.08
N LYS A 15 38.60 -9.52 27.94
CA LYS A 15 37.78 -10.37 27.04
C LYS A 15 36.26 -10.17 27.27
N SER A 16 35.82 -10.08 28.53
CA SER A 16 34.42 -9.89 28.86
C SER A 16 33.86 -8.54 28.38
N LEU A 17 34.62 -7.45 28.56
CA LEU A 17 34.26 -6.12 28.09
C LEU A 17 34.16 -6.04 26.57
N THR A 18 35.15 -6.64 25.86
CA THR A 18 35.15 -6.70 24.40
C THR A 18 33.95 -7.50 23.89
N LEU A 19 33.63 -8.61 24.55
CA LEU A 19 32.48 -9.45 24.17
C LEU A 19 31.13 -8.71 24.37
N ILE A 20 31.00 -8.01 25.47
CA ILE A 20 29.79 -7.17 25.75
C ILE A 20 29.67 -6.06 24.69
N ASN A 21 30.77 -5.39 24.35
CA ASN A 21 30.73 -4.32 23.33
C ASN A 21 30.36 -4.87 21.95
N ILE A 22 30.96 -6.01 21.55
CA ILE A 22 30.60 -6.67 20.28
C ILE A 22 29.13 -7.11 20.29
N ALA A 23 28.68 -7.74 21.36
CA ALA A 23 27.28 -8.16 21.47
C ALA A 23 26.33 -6.96 21.40
N GLY A 24 26.61 -5.89 22.15
CA GLY A 24 25.82 -4.67 22.14
C GLY A 24 25.76 -4.04 20.72
N LEU A 25 26.93 -3.91 20.07
CA LEU A 25 26.98 -3.37 18.71
C LEU A 25 26.22 -4.27 17.72
N SER A 26 26.34 -5.58 17.84
CA SER A 26 25.62 -6.53 16.98
C SER A 26 24.12 -6.40 17.12
N VAL A 27 23.60 -6.27 18.33
CA VAL A 27 22.16 -6.06 18.58
C VAL A 27 21.69 -4.72 18.00
N CYS A 28 22.43 -3.65 18.22
CA CYS A 28 22.11 -2.34 17.66
C CYS A 28 22.10 -2.35 16.13
N MET A 29 23.10 -2.98 15.51
CA MET A 29 23.15 -3.11 14.05
C MET A 29 21.99 -3.96 13.53
N ALA A 30 21.68 -5.08 14.18
CA ALA A 30 20.54 -5.90 13.78
C ALA A 30 19.22 -5.12 13.85
N ALA A 31 19.00 -4.38 14.92
CA ALA A 31 17.81 -3.53 15.05
C ALA A 31 17.76 -2.45 13.94
N ALA A 32 18.88 -1.78 13.66
CA ALA A 32 18.96 -0.79 12.60
C ALA A 32 18.66 -1.39 11.22
N PHE A 33 19.18 -2.57 10.90
CA PHE A 33 18.88 -3.27 9.65
C PHE A 33 17.41 -3.65 9.53
N LEU A 34 16.79 -4.13 10.60
CA LEU A 34 15.35 -4.46 10.59
C LEU A 34 14.49 -3.22 10.32
N ILE A 35 14.82 -2.09 10.95
CA ILE A 35 14.13 -0.82 10.70
C ILE A 35 14.31 -0.38 9.24
N LEU A 36 15.54 -0.44 8.72
CA LEU A 36 15.81 -0.08 7.33
C LEU A 36 15.07 -0.98 6.34
N LEU A 37 15.03 -2.28 6.58
CA LEU A 37 14.28 -3.22 5.76
C LEU A 37 12.77 -2.93 5.80
N TYR A 38 12.25 -2.62 6.98
CA TYR A 38 10.84 -2.23 7.13
C TYR A 38 10.54 -0.95 6.35
N VAL A 39 11.34 0.09 6.55
CA VAL A 39 11.17 1.37 5.83
C VAL A 39 11.27 1.17 4.32
N TRP A 40 12.22 0.38 3.86
CA TRP A 40 12.35 0.08 2.43
C TRP A 40 11.13 -0.68 1.90
N SER A 41 10.67 -1.68 2.62
CA SER A 41 9.46 -2.43 2.25
C SER A 41 8.25 -1.50 2.14
N GLU A 42 8.06 -0.60 3.10
CA GLU A 42 6.96 0.36 3.12
C GLU A 42 7.04 1.36 1.96
N LEU A 43 8.22 1.91 1.70
CA LEU A 43 8.42 2.87 0.61
C LEU A 43 8.35 2.24 -0.79
N SER A 44 8.58 0.94 -0.91
CA SER A 44 8.53 0.23 -2.20
C SER A 44 7.21 -0.48 -2.46
N TYR A 45 6.29 -0.49 -1.50
CA TYR A 45 5.06 -1.28 -1.56
C TYR A 45 4.21 -0.95 -2.80
N ASP A 46 4.03 0.33 -3.10
CA ASP A 46 3.19 0.80 -4.22
C ASP A 46 3.99 1.14 -5.48
N SER A 47 5.23 0.71 -5.59
CA SER A 47 6.12 1.07 -6.72
C SER A 47 5.79 0.35 -8.04
N PHE A 48 4.83 -0.57 -8.05
CA PHE A 48 4.46 -1.34 -9.24
C PHE A 48 3.59 -0.57 -10.25
N HIS A 49 3.06 0.59 -9.86
CA HIS A 49 2.30 1.47 -10.75
C HIS A 49 2.91 2.87 -10.81
N ASP A 50 2.74 3.54 -11.94
CA ASP A 50 3.19 4.92 -12.10
C ASP A 50 2.20 5.87 -11.40
N SER A 51 2.54 6.24 -10.17
CA SER A 51 1.75 7.16 -9.36
C SER A 51 2.05 8.64 -9.60
N SER A 52 3.00 8.97 -10.48
CA SER A 52 3.48 10.36 -10.68
C SER A 52 2.39 11.33 -11.15
N ARG A 53 1.34 10.81 -11.80
CA ARG A 53 0.21 11.57 -12.33
C ARG A 53 -1.14 11.15 -11.72
N VAL A 54 -1.12 10.35 -10.68
CA VAL A 54 -2.32 9.87 -9.99
C VAL A 54 -2.54 10.67 -8.71
N TYR A 55 -3.72 11.25 -8.58
CA TYR A 55 -4.09 12.10 -7.45
C TYR A 55 -5.35 11.57 -6.79
N ARG A 56 -5.35 11.53 -5.47
CA ARG A 56 -6.54 11.25 -4.69
C ARG A 56 -7.27 12.53 -4.36
N VAL A 57 -8.58 12.55 -4.61
CA VAL A 57 -9.45 13.67 -4.25
C VAL A 57 -9.97 13.47 -2.83
N GLU A 58 -9.76 14.47 -2.00
CA GLU A 58 -10.19 14.51 -0.61
C GLU A 58 -11.20 15.65 -0.40
N SER A 59 -12.06 15.51 0.60
CA SER A 59 -13.01 16.55 0.97
C SER A 59 -12.59 17.22 2.26
N ARG A 60 -12.51 18.56 2.23
CA ARG A 60 -12.30 19.40 3.40
C ARG A 60 -13.53 20.24 3.66
N LEU A 61 -14.09 20.12 4.84
CA LEU A 61 -15.27 20.89 5.25
C LEU A 61 -14.83 22.07 6.10
N TYR A 62 -15.40 23.22 5.78
CA TYR A 62 -15.13 24.46 6.48
C TYR A 62 -16.44 25.05 7.02
N GLU A 63 -16.41 25.56 8.24
CA GLU A 63 -17.43 26.40 8.79
C GLU A 63 -16.87 27.83 8.99
N GLY A 64 -17.21 28.72 8.06
CA GLY A 64 -16.50 29.98 7.91
C GLY A 64 -15.06 29.78 7.48
N GLU A 65 -14.09 30.28 8.27
CA GLU A 65 -12.65 30.10 8.03
C GLU A 65 -12.06 28.88 8.74
N ASN A 66 -12.83 28.22 9.61
CA ASN A 66 -12.35 27.10 10.41
C ASN A 66 -12.54 25.77 9.67
N LEU A 67 -11.48 24.99 9.54
CA LEU A 67 -11.54 23.61 9.06
C LEU A 67 -12.23 22.75 10.14
N THR A 68 -13.42 22.26 9.84
CA THR A 68 -14.21 21.41 10.75
C THR A 68 -13.92 19.95 10.55
N ASP A 69 -13.68 19.54 9.29
CA ASP A 69 -13.44 18.12 9.02
C ASP A 69 -12.56 17.93 7.78
N ASN A 70 -11.83 16.82 7.74
CA ASN A 70 -10.98 16.44 6.61
C ASN A 70 -11.16 14.94 6.32
N TRP A 71 -11.82 14.63 5.22
CA TRP A 71 -12.14 13.26 4.84
C TRP A 71 -11.25 12.81 3.68
N ALA A 72 -10.63 11.65 3.83
CA ALA A 72 -9.88 10.99 2.76
C ALA A 72 -10.78 10.49 1.62
N THR A 73 -12.09 10.73 1.71
CA THR A 73 -13.10 10.37 0.73
C THR A 73 -13.81 11.62 0.21
N THR A 74 -14.52 11.47 -0.90
CA THR A 74 -15.31 12.55 -1.50
C THR A 74 -16.67 12.05 -1.97
N ALA A 75 -17.59 12.96 -2.29
CA ALA A 75 -18.89 12.57 -2.79
C ALA A 75 -18.78 11.91 -4.18
N TYR A 76 -19.62 10.92 -4.41
CA TYR A 76 -19.61 10.08 -5.62
C TYR A 76 -19.71 10.87 -6.93
N GLY A 77 -20.40 12.00 -6.92
CA GLY A 77 -20.57 12.88 -8.07
C GLY A 77 -19.39 13.81 -8.39
N HIS A 78 -18.43 13.98 -7.49
CA HIS A 78 -17.34 14.94 -7.69
C HIS A 78 -16.41 14.55 -8.85
N ALA A 79 -16.00 13.30 -8.95
CA ALA A 79 -15.08 12.87 -10.01
C ALA A 79 -15.63 13.11 -11.43
N PRO A 80 -16.88 12.72 -11.77
CA PRO A 80 -17.42 13.06 -13.08
C PRO A 80 -17.67 14.54 -13.30
N ALA A 81 -17.98 15.34 -12.28
CA ALA A 81 -18.11 16.78 -12.40
C ALA A 81 -16.76 17.44 -12.68
N MET A 82 -15.73 17.11 -11.90
CA MET A 82 -14.38 17.61 -12.09
C MET A 82 -13.82 17.26 -13.48
N SER A 83 -14.05 16.06 -13.96
CA SER A 83 -13.60 15.62 -15.29
C SER A 83 -14.22 16.42 -16.43
N ARG A 84 -15.40 17.01 -16.23
CA ARG A 84 -16.07 17.87 -17.23
C ARG A 84 -15.62 19.32 -17.16
N GLU A 85 -15.28 19.81 -15.97
CA GLU A 85 -15.05 21.23 -15.71
C GLU A 85 -13.56 21.59 -15.66
N ILE A 86 -12.69 20.63 -15.31
CA ILE A 86 -11.26 20.86 -15.15
C ILE A 86 -10.50 20.26 -16.32
N ALA A 87 -9.87 21.13 -17.12
CA ALA A 87 -8.98 20.68 -18.18
C ALA A 87 -7.74 19.97 -17.62
N GLY A 88 -7.32 18.89 -18.28
CA GLY A 88 -6.13 18.13 -17.89
C GLY A 88 -6.42 16.89 -17.07
N ILE A 89 -7.66 16.62 -16.67
CA ILE A 89 -8.06 15.34 -16.11
C ILE A 89 -8.29 14.36 -17.26
N GLU A 90 -7.36 13.44 -17.46
CA GLU A 90 -7.45 12.45 -18.54
C GLU A 90 -8.43 11.33 -18.22
N LYS A 91 -8.38 10.84 -16.98
CA LYS A 91 -9.23 9.74 -16.48
C LYS A 91 -9.53 9.94 -15.01
N TYR A 92 -10.62 9.38 -14.57
CA TYR A 92 -10.93 9.24 -13.15
C TYR A 92 -11.43 7.84 -12.86
N VAL A 93 -11.32 7.44 -11.62
CA VAL A 93 -11.89 6.20 -11.11
C VAL A 93 -12.43 6.43 -9.72
N ARG A 94 -13.58 5.85 -9.44
CA ARG A 94 -14.18 5.84 -8.11
C ARG A 94 -13.97 4.46 -7.51
N VAL A 95 -13.48 4.43 -6.29
CA VAL A 95 -13.28 3.19 -5.53
C VAL A 95 -14.05 3.31 -4.24
N THR A 96 -14.97 2.40 -4.00
CA THR A 96 -15.73 2.33 -2.75
C THR A 96 -15.42 1.02 -2.07
N ALA A 97 -14.45 1.08 -1.15
CA ALA A 97 -14.14 -0.05 -0.29
C ALA A 97 -15.24 -0.25 0.75
N GLN A 98 -15.53 -1.51 1.06
CA GLN A 98 -16.50 -1.89 2.08
C GLN A 98 -15.84 -2.85 3.06
N ASP A 99 -15.94 -2.54 4.34
CA ASP A 99 -15.42 -3.36 5.44
C ASP A 99 -16.54 -4.20 6.09
N ARG A 100 -17.58 -4.51 5.33
CA ARG A 100 -18.71 -5.31 5.79
C ARG A 100 -18.77 -6.60 5.01
N GLU A 101 -19.08 -7.68 5.70
CA GLU A 101 -19.33 -8.96 5.06
C GLU A 101 -20.48 -8.82 4.03
N GLN A 102 -20.23 -9.26 2.82
CA GLN A 102 -21.21 -9.35 1.76
C GLN A 102 -21.33 -10.76 1.23
N VAL A 103 -22.56 -11.20 1.01
CA VAL A 103 -22.82 -12.48 0.39
C VAL A 103 -22.84 -12.30 -1.13
N VAL A 104 -21.88 -12.90 -1.79
CA VAL A 104 -21.83 -13.00 -3.25
C VAL A 104 -22.47 -14.32 -3.66
N SER A 105 -23.43 -14.29 -4.55
CA SER A 105 -24.12 -15.47 -5.04
C SER A 105 -23.72 -15.76 -6.49
N TYR A 106 -23.35 -17.01 -6.76
CA TYR A 106 -23.12 -17.49 -8.12
C TYR A 106 -23.91 -18.80 -8.31
N PHE A 107 -24.94 -18.75 -9.11
CA PHE A 107 -25.98 -19.79 -9.19
C PHE A 107 -26.53 -20.11 -7.79
N GLU A 108 -26.48 -21.37 -7.35
CA GLU A 108 -26.93 -21.80 -6.03
C GLU A 108 -25.86 -21.68 -4.92
N ARG A 109 -24.65 -21.31 -5.27
CA ARG A 109 -23.56 -21.15 -4.30
C ARG A 109 -23.54 -19.73 -3.75
N LYS A 110 -23.26 -19.64 -2.46
CA LYS A 110 -23.11 -18.36 -1.74
C LYS A 110 -21.75 -18.32 -1.08
N PHE A 111 -21.07 -17.20 -1.23
CA PHE A 111 -19.76 -16.93 -0.65
C PHE A 111 -19.87 -15.68 0.20
N ALA A 112 -19.30 -15.72 1.39
CA ALA A 112 -19.19 -14.57 2.26
C ALA A 112 -17.83 -13.91 2.04
N GLU A 113 -17.82 -12.65 1.62
CA GLU A 113 -16.62 -11.88 1.33
C GLU A 113 -16.58 -10.66 2.23
N GLU A 114 -15.50 -10.54 3.00
CA GLU A 114 -15.31 -9.43 3.94
C GLU A 114 -14.60 -8.24 3.30
N ARG A 115 -13.77 -8.49 2.29
CA ARG A 115 -12.96 -7.45 1.62
C ARG A 115 -13.29 -7.36 0.15
N TYR A 116 -14.07 -6.37 -0.21
CA TYR A 116 -14.41 -6.10 -1.59
C TYR A 116 -14.51 -4.58 -1.83
N CYS A 117 -14.39 -4.18 -3.07
CA CYS A 117 -14.63 -2.80 -3.47
C CYS A 117 -15.45 -2.76 -4.74
N TYR A 118 -16.27 -1.73 -4.84
CA TYR A 118 -16.89 -1.35 -6.11
C TYR A 118 -16.00 -0.36 -6.82
N THR A 119 -15.78 -0.59 -8.10
CA THR A 119 -14.96 0.29 -8.92
C THR A 119 -15.42 0.28 -10.37
N GLU A 120 -14.78 1.09 -11.20
CA GLU A 120 -15.08 1.27 -12.61
C GLU A 120 -14.02 0.60 -13.49
N PRO A 121 -14.30 0.33 -14.78
CA PRO A 121 -13.34 -0.26 -15.70
C PRO A 121 -12.01 0.49 -15.78
N ALA A 122 -12.04 1.82 -15.64
CA ALA A 122 -10.84 2.67 -15.62
C ALA A 122 -9.85 2.34 -14.49
N PHE A 123 -10.25 1.56 -13.49
CA PHE A 123 -9.38 1.10 -12.41
C PHE A 123 -8.16 0.35 -12.94
N PHE A 124 -8.38 -0.61 -13.84
CA PHE A 124 -7.30 -1.42 -14.41
C PHE A 124 -6.47 -0.68 -15.47
N GLU A 125 -6.98 0.44 -15.99
CA GLU A 125 -6.23 1.31 -16.87
C GLU A 125 -5.37 2.32 -16.10
N LEU A 126 -5.82 2.71 -14.91
CA LEU A 126 -5.12 3.66 -14.05
C LEU A 126 -4.05 2.96 -13.19
N PHE A 127 -4.40 1.79 -12.67
CA PHE A 127 -3.54 0.99 -11.81
C PHE A 127 -3.08 -0.27 -12.56
N ASN A 128 -1.77 -0.48 -12.64
CA ASN A 128 -1.16 -1.59 -13.40
C ASN A 128 -1.28 -2.94 -12.66
N PHE A 129 -2.48 -3.32 -12.24
CA PHE A 129 -2.68 -4.64 -11.66
C PHE A 129 -2.62 -5.73 -12.73
N PRO A 130 -1.76 -6.74 -12.57
CA PRO A 130 -1.64 -7.81 -13.55
C PRO A 130 -2.87 -8.71 -13.52
N ILE A 131 -3.51 -8.89 -14.68
CA ILE A 131 -4.56 -9.90 -14.85
C ILE A 131 -3.88 -11.24 -15.17
N ILE A 132 -3.97 -12.19 -14.24
CA ILE A 132 -3.33 -13.49 -14.32
C ILE A 132 -4.14 -14.44 -15.20
N ARG A 133 -5.47 -14.38 -15.10
CA ARG A 133 -6.40 -15.23 -15.85
C ARG A 133 -7.59 -14.41 -16.36
N GLY A 134 -8.11 -14.77 -17.51
CA GLY A 134 -9.23 -14.09 -18.18
C GLY A 134 -8.80 -13.07 -19.23
N GLU A 135 -9.74 -12.24 -19.64
CA GLU A 135 -9.47 -11.18 -20.61
C GLU A 135 -8.60 -10.10 -19.97
N LYS A 136 -7.57 -9.63 -20.70
CA LYS A 136 -6.64 -8.60 -20.16
C LYS A 136 -7.18 -7.17 -20.31
N THR A 137 -8.24 -6.99 -21.06
CA THR A 137 -8.87 -5.70 -21.34
C THR A 137 -10.38 -5.80 -21.21
N GLY A 138 -11.03 -4.70 -20.87
CA GLY A 138 -12.49 -4.64 -20.78
C GLY A 138 -13.09 -5.26 -19.51
N GLN A 139 -12.30 -5.37 -18.44
CA GLN A 139 -12.80 -5.80 -17.14
C GLN A 139 -13.86 -4.81 -16.64
N LEU A 140 -14.86 -5.33 -15.95
CA LEU A 140 -15.95 -4.54 -15.33
C LEU A 140 -16.76 -3.68 -16.32
N THR A 141 -16.68 -3.91 -17.61
CA THR A 141 -17.45 -3.14 -18.62
C THR A 141 -18.91 -3.59 -18.70
N ARG A 142 -19.19 -4.81 -18.29
CA ARG A 142 -20.56 -5.37 -18.26
C ARG A 142 -21.09 -5.39 -16.83
N PRO A 143 -22.38 -5.16 -16.61
CA PRO A 143 -22.97 -5.30 -15.29
C PRO A 143 -22.84 -6.74 -14.77
N ASN A 144 -22.83 -6.90 -13.46
CA ASN A 144 -22.72 -8.18 -12.77
C ASN A 144 -21.41 -8.95 -13.10
N THR A 145 -20.33 -8.23 -13.32
CA THR A 145 -19.00 -8.80 -13.47
C THR A 145 -18.17 -8.54 -12.23
N VAL A 146 -17.29 -9.47 -11.90
CA VAL A 146 -16.38 -9.40 -10.77
C VAL A 146 -14.98 -9.79 -11.20
N VAL A 147 -13.98 -9.16 -10.60
CA VAL A 147 -12.59 -9.59 -10.69
C VAL A 147 -12.18 -10.09 -9.31
N LEU A 148 -11.68 -11.30 -9.26
CA LEU A 148 -11.27 -11.96 -8.03
C LEU A 148 -9.76 -11.88 -7.86
N THR A 149 -9.29 -11.78 -6.63
CA THR A 149 -7.89 -12.03 -6.31
C THR A 149 -7.60 -13.52 -6.44
N GLU A 150 -6.33 -13.88 -6.60
CA GLU A 150 -5.92 -15.29 -6.69
C GLU A 150 -6.33 -16.08 -5.43
N SER A 151 -6.24 -15.45 -4.27
CA SER A 151 -6.65 -16.04 -3.00
C SER A 151 -8.16 -16.25 -2.86
N ALA A 152 -8.97 -15.40 -3.47
CA ALA A 152 -10.43 -15.55 -3.46
C ALA A 152 -10.92 -16.54 -4.52
N ALA A 153 -10.09 -16.87 -5.51
CA ALA A 153 -10.41 -17.79 -6.59
C ALA A 153 -9.96 -19.23 -6.33
N SER A 154 -9.20 -19.49 -5.26
CA SER A 154 -8.69 -20.81 -4.86
C SER A 154 -9.60 -21.46 -3.83
#